data_ff31f1b1f2faba8ef837a060f0cdfdf2
#
_entry.id   ff31f1b1f2faba8ef837a060f0cdfdf2
#
_cell.length_a   1.000
_cell.length_b   1.000
_cell.length_c   1.000
_cell.angle_alpha   90.00
_cell.angle_beta   90.00
_cell.angle_gamma   90.00
#
_symmetry.space_group_name_H-M   'P 1'
#
loop_
_entity.id
_entity.type
_entity.pdbx_description
1 polymer ?
#
loop_
_entity_poly.entity_id
_entity_poly.type
_entity_poly.pdbx_seq_one_letter_code
_entity_poly.pdbx_strand_id
1 'polypeptide(L)'
;MNQLHAGGVVILDFGSQYTQLIARRVREQNVYSEILPPETPFAEILERKPAALILSGGPSSVFGDEAPEFDESILDAEIPILGICYGLQLLAHHNGGSVESTGQGEYGFAEIEVDDGSGLFKNVSGCSQVWMSHMDRVTELPNGWHTLAHSSNGVVAAMANEDQTRVATQFHPEVAHTEKGETLLQNFLLEIANCSPTWTAGNFINEQVALIRKQVGDGKVLCGV
;
A
#
# COMPACT_ATOMS: atom_id res chain seq x y z
N MET A 1 -21.89 3.13 12.41
CA MET A 1 -20.49 3.01 11.99
C MET A 1 -19.59 3.37 13.16
N ASN A 2 -18.59 2.55 13.40
CA ASN A 2 -17.70 2.74 14.54
C ASN A 2 -16.66 3.84 14.22
N GLN A 3 -16.52 4.81 15.12
CA GLN A 3 -15.58 5.93 14.93
C GLN A 3 -14.11 5.52 14.89
N LEU A 4 -13.77 4.30 15.37
CA LEU A 4 -12.39 3.77 15.40
C LEU A 4 -11.88 3.31 14.02
N HIS A 5 -12.76 3.11 13.07
CA HIS A 5 -12.40 2.67 11.71
C HIS A 5 -12.29 3.84 10.73
N ALA A 6 -12.92 4.97 11.03
CA ALA A 6 -12.80 6.17 10.21
C ALA A 6 -11.37 6.75 10.32
N GLY A 7 -10.77 7.06 9.17
CA GLY A 7 -9.39 7.57 9.13
C GLY A 7 -8.31 6.48 9.16
N GLY A 8 -8.68 5.21 9.00
CA GLY A 8 -7.75 4.10 8.80
C GLY A 8 -7.36 3.91 7.34
N VAL A 9 -6.73 2.80 7.04
CA VAL A 9 -6.23 2.43 5.72
C VAL A 9 -7.02 1.26 5.16
N VAL A 10 -7.48 1.36 3.92
CA VAL A 10 -7.96 0.23 3.14
C VAL A 10 -6.81 -0.28 2.26
N ILE A 11 -6.57 -1.58 2.31
CA ILE A 11 -5.56 -2.28 1.53
C ILE A 11 -6.29 -3.15 0.52
N LEU A 12 -6.06 -2.92 -0.77
CA LEU A 12 -6.59 -3.76 -1.84
C LEU A 12 -5.61 -4.90 -2.12
N ASP A 13 -6.11 -6.13 -2.05
CA ASP A 13 -5.29 -7.35 -2.18
C ASP A 13 -5.26 -7.85 -3.61
N PHE A 14 -4.24 -7.47 -4.37
CA PHE A 14 -4.00 -7.96 -5.73
C PHE A 14 -3.31 -9.33 -5.78
N GLY A 15 -3.35 -10.10 -4.70
CA GLY A 15 -2.82 -11.47 -4.63
C GLY A 15 -1.40 -11.57 -4.09
N SER A 16 -0.91 -10.56 -3.38
CA SER A 16 0.42 -10.60 -2.75
C SER A 16 0.45 -11.55 -1.56
N GLN A 17 1.50 -12.37 -1.50
CA GLN A 17 1.81 -13.13 -0.28
C GLN A 17 2.10 -12.24 0.94
N TYR A 18 2.33 -10.94 0.73
CA TYR A 18 2.68 -9.99 1.78
C TYR A 18 1.53 -9.08 2.21
N THR A 19 0.31 -9.19 1.64
CA THR A 19 -0.81 -8.30 1.97
C THR A 19 -1.14 -8.28 3.46
N GLN A 20 -1.13 -9.46 4.12
CA GLN A 20 -1.35 -9.53 5.58
C GLN A 20 -0.21 -8.87 6.36
N LEU A 21 1.01 -8.90 5.84
CA LEU A 21 2.15 -8.23 6.45
C LEU A 21 2.03 -6.72 6.32
N ILE A 22 1.57 -6.19 5.17
CA ILE A 22 1.25 -4.77 5.00
C ILE A 22 0.27 -4.32 6.08
N ALA A 23 -0.84 -5.04 6.24
CA ALA A 23 -1.86 -4.73 7.26
C ALA A 23 -1.29 -4.73 8.67
N ARG A 24 -0.42 -5.69 8.97
CA ARG A 24 0.28 -5.76 10.26
C ARG A 24 1.19 -4.55 10.47
N ARG A 25 2.00 -4.17 9.49
CA ARG A 25 2.90 -3.02 9.57
C ARG A 25 2.15 -1.70 9.78
N VAL A 26 1.01 -1.52 9.12
CA VAL A 26 0.12 -0.37 9.34
C VAL A 26 -0.36 -0.33 10.79
N ARG A 27 -0.79 -1.48 11.35
CA ARG A 27 -1.25 -1.59 12.75
C ARG A 27 -0.13 -1.38 13.75
N GLU A 28 1.09 -1.77 13.45
CA GLU A 28 2.29 -1.50 14.27
C GLU A 28 2.56 0.01 14.38
N GLN A 29 2.10 0.84 13.41
CA GLN A 29 2.09 2.30 13.48
C GLN A 29 0.85 2.88 14.20
N ASN A 30 0.08 2.05 14.90
CA ASN A 30 -1.17 2.39 15.58
C ASN A 30 -2.28 2.93 14.65
N VAL A 31 -2.23 2.62 13.37
CA VAL A 31 -3.25 2.96 12.39
C VAL A 31 -4.13 1.75 12.11
N TYR A 32 -5.46 1.94 12.05
CA TYR A 32 -6.38 0.88 11.65
C TYR A 32 -6.14 0.49 10.19
N SER A 33 -6.24 -0.80 9.89
CA SER A 33 -6.20 -1.30 8.52
C SER A 33 -7.22 -2.38 8.26
N GLU A 34 -7.80 -2.38 7.07
CA GLU A 34 -8.71 -3.40 6.56
C GLU A 34 -8.24 -3.87 5.19
N ILE A 35 -8.26 -5.17 4.95
CA ILE A 35 -7.93 -5.75 3.65
C ILE A 35 -9.23 -6.05 2.93
N LEU A 36 -9.34 -5.60 1.69
CA LEU A 36 -10.49 -5.85 0.82
C LEU A 36 -10.02 -6.50 -0.49
N PRO A 37 -10.86 -7.32 -1.11
CA PRO A 37 -10.64 -7.80 -2.46
C PRO A 37 -10.54 -6.63 -3.46
N PRO A 38 -9.78 -6.76 -4.57
CA PRO A 38 -9.58 -5.66 -5.52
C PRO A 38 -10.88 -5.28 -6.24
N GLU A 39 -11.78 -6.24 -6.45
CA GLU A 39 -13.10 -6.03 -7.07
C GLU A 39 -14.11 -5.29 -6.19
N THR A 40 -13.73 -4.89 -4.96
CA THR A 40 -14.62 -4.11 -4.07
C THR A 40 -14.97 -2.78 -4.72
N PRO A 41 -16.26 -2.45 -4.91
CA PRO A 41 -16.67 -1.19 -5.52
C PRO A 41 -16.15 0.02 -4.74
N PHE A 42 -15.71 1.05 -5.43
CA PHE A 42 -15.17 2.26 -4.80
C PHE A 42 -16.17 2.93 -3.83
N ALA A 43 -17.46 2.92 -4.18
CA ALA A 43 -18.51 3.42 -3.30
C ALA A 43 -18.54 2.71 -1.94
N GLU A 44 -18.31 1.39 -1.93
CA GLU A 44 -18.23 0.60 -0.69
C GLU A 44 -16.97 0.92 0.12
N ILE A 45 -15.85 1.19 -0.56
CA ILE A 45 -14.60 1.65 0.09
C ILE A 45 -14.83 3.01 0.77
N LEU A 46 -15.50 3.95 0.10
CA LEU A 46 -15.80 5.27 0.63
C LEU A 46 -16.70 5.24 1.88
N GLU A 47 -17.58 4.25 2.01
CA GLU A 47 -18.40 4.07 3.22
C GLU A 47 -17.55 3.84 4.48
N ARG A 48 -16.33 3.30 4.32
CA ARG A 48 -15.37 3.09 5.42
C ARG A 48 -14.63 4.36 5.82
N LYS A 49 -14.75 5.43 5.01
CA LYS A 49 -14.06 6.72 5.21
C LYS A 49 -12.56 6.56 5.44
N PRO A 50 -11.84 5.88 4.54
CA PRO A 50 -10.40 5.68 4.69
C PRO A 50 -9.67 7.02 4.58
N ALA A 51 -8.59 7.18 5.36
CA ALA A 51 -7.64 8.28 5.19
C ALA A 51 -6.62 7.98 4.09
N ALA A 52 -6.38 6.71 3.78
CA ALA A 52 -5.46 6.28 2.74
C ALA A 52 -5.86 4.94 2.12
N LEU A 53 -5.37 4.69 0.92
CA LEU A 53 -5.44 3.42 0.23
C LEU A 53 -4.02 2.86 0.05
N ILE A 54 -3.89 1.54 0.15
CA ILE A 54 -2.66 0.82 -0.24
C ILE A 54 -3.04 -0.22 -1.29
N LEU A 55 -2.37 -0.16 -2.44
CA LEU A 55 -2.46 -1.16 -3.50
C LEU A 55 -1.33 -2.15 -3.28
N SER A 56 -1.65 -3.40 -2.98
CA SER A 56 -0.64 -4.42 -2.68
C SER A 56 0.15 -4.83 -3.93
N GLY A 57 1.18 -5.64 -3.74
CA GLY A 57 1.80 -6.39 -4.81
C GLY A 57 0.85 -7.46 -5.38
N GLY A 58 1.26 -8.11 -6.44
CA GLY A 58 0.52 -9.19 -7.08
C GLY A 58 1.38 -9.98 -8.05
N PRO A 59 0.98 -11.22 -8.39
CA PRO A 59 1.74 -12.06 -9.33
C PRO A 59 1.47 -11.74 -10.80
N SER A 60 0.40 -10.97 -11.08
CA SER A 60 -0.05 -10.69 -12.44
C SER A 60 0.73 -9.54 -13.07
N SER A 61 0.70 -9.45 -14.40
CA SER A 61 1.10 -8.27 -15.15
C SER A 61 -0.11 -7.34 -15.35
N VAL A 62 0.12 -6.03 -15.34
CA VAL A 62 -0.95 -5.04 -15.61
C VAL A 62 -1.53 -5.14 -17.03
N PHE A 63 -0.86 -5.86 -17.94
CA PHE A 63 -1.31 -6.11 -19.31
C PHE A 63 -1.84 -7.54 -19.53
N GLY A 64 -1.80 -8.39 -18.51
CA GLY A 64 -2.15 -9.80 -18.65
C GLY A 64 -3.65 -10.02 -18.69
N ASP A 65 -4.09 -11.04 -19.45
CA ASP A 65 -5.49 -11.48 -19.45
C ASP A 65 -5.96 -11.96 -18.06
N GLU A 66 -5.00 -12.24 -17.16
CA GLU A 66 -5.24 -12.64 -15.77
C GLU A 66 -5.05 -11.47 -14.77
N ALA A 67 -5.02 -10.22 -15.25
CA ALA A 67 -4.99 -9.07 -14.37
C ALA A 67 -6.25 -9.05 -13.49
N PRO A 68 -6.12 -8.84 -12.18
CA PRO A 68 -7.29 -8.74 -11.30
C PRO A 68 -8.23 -7.62 -11.75
N GLU A 69 -9.52 -7.94 -11.83
CA GLU A 69 -10.55 -6.90 -12.02
C GLU A 69 -10.63 -6.01 -10.80
N PHE A 70 -10.77 -4.71 -10.99
CA PHE A 70 -10.94 -3.73 -9.91
C PHE A 70 -11.69 -2.49 -10.42
N ASP A 71 -12.20 -1.68 -9.53
CA ASP A 71 -12.84 -0.42 -9.87
C ASP A 71 -11.79 0.66 -10.11
N GLU A 72 -11.52 1.00 -11.38
CA GLU A 72 -10.47 1.96 -11.77
C GLU A 72 -10.67 3.36 -11.17
N SER A 73 -11.91 3.73 -10.79
CA SER A 73 -12.19 5.01 -10.13
C SER A 73 -11.46 5.18 -8.78
N ILE A 74 -10.97 4.08 -8.21
CA ILE A 74 -10.11 4.07 -7.02
C ILE A 74 -8.81 4.84 -7.27
N LEU A 75 -8.25 4.74 -8.48
CA LEU A 75 -6.97 5.37 -8.83
C LEU A 75 -7.10 6.90 -8.96
N ASP A 76 -8.30 7.39 -9.29
CA ASP A 76 -8.63 8.82 -9.40
C ASP A 76 -9.13 9.43 -8.07
N ALA A 77 -9.23 8.62 -7.02
CA ALA A 77 -9.75 9.09 -5.72
C ALA A 77 -8.91 10.25 -5.16
N GLU A 78 -9.56 11.23 -4.50
CA GLU A 78 -8.87 12.31 -3.78
C GLU A 78 -8.24 11.84 -2.44
N ILE A 79 -8.05 10.53 -2.27
CA ILE A 79 -7.49 9.89 -1.08
C ILE A 79 -6.04 9.53 -1.39
N PRO A 80 -5.07 9.80 -0.51
CA PRO A 80 -3.67 9.38 -0.70
C PRO A 80 -3.53 7.89 -0.98
N ILE A 81 -2.70 7.54 -1.97
CA ILE A 81 -2.48 6.15 -2.39
C ILE A 81 -1.00 5.79 -2.32
N LEU A 82 -0.70 4.63 -1.71
CA LEU A 82 0.60 3.96 -1.81
C LEU A 82 0.47 2.71 -2.68
N GLY A 83 1.18 2.68 -3.80
CA GLY A 83 1.34 1.48 -4.63
C GLY A 83 2.58 0.69 -4.25
N ILE A 84 2.45 -0.63 -4.04
CA ILE A 84 3.59 -1.51 -3.73
C ILE A 84 3.73 -2.55 -4.84
N CYS A 85 4.88 -2.63 -5.49
CA CYS A 85 5.22 -3.58 -6.55
C CYS A 85 4.20 -3.53 -7.71
N TYR A 86 3.26 -4.46 -7.78
CA TYR A 86 2.16 -4.41 -8.75
C TYR A 86 1.36 -3.10 -8.65
N GLY A 87 1.12 -2.60 -7.44
CA GLY A 87 0.45 -1.31 -7.22
C GLY A 87 1.20 -0.12 -7.80
N LEU A 88 2.55 -0.13 -7.84
CA LEU A 88 3.37 0.87 -8.53
C LEU A 88 3.12 0.80 -10.05
N GLN A 89 3.17 -0.41 -10.62
CA GLN A 89 2.97 -0.63 -12.04
C GLN A 89 1.56 -0.22 -12.47
N LEU A 90 0.56 -0.52 -11.65
CA LEU A 90 -0.83 -0.14 -11.87
C LEU A 90 -1.00 1.38 -11.92
N LEU A 91 -0.42 2.11 -10.93
CA LEU A 91 -0.44 3.58 -10.92
C LEU A 91 0.29 4.17 -12.12
N ALA A 92 1.43 3.62 -12.51
CA ALA A 92 2.15 4.08 -13.69
C ALA A 92 1.33 3.90 -14.96
N HIS A 93 0.78 2.70 -15.17
CA HIS A 93 0.00 2.36 -16.37
C HIS A 93 -1.27 3.21 -16.48
N HIS A 94 -2.06 3.31 -15.40
CA HIS A 94 -3.29 4.10 -15.39
C HIS A 94 -3.07 5.58 -15.72
N ASN A 95 -1.97 6.16 -15.26
CA ASN A 95 -1.64 7.57 -15.49
C ASN A 95 -0.88 7.83 -16.81
N GLY A 96 -0.78 6.83 -17.71
CA GLY A 96 -0.19 6.95 -19.03
C GLY A 96 1.33 6.79 -19.10
N GLY A 97 1.95 6.22 -18.06
CA GLY A 97 3.32 5.72 -18.10
C GLY A 97 3.43 4.38 -18.81
N SER A 98 4.66 3.94 -19.04
CA SER A 98 4.95 2.66 -19.69
C SER A 98 5.46 1.65 -18.68
N VAL A 99 4.88 0.45 -18.71
CA VAL A 99 5.32 -0.72 -17.95
C VAL A 99 5.71 -1.80 -18.94
N GLU A 100 6.83 -2.47 -18.76
CA GLU A 100 7.30 -3.49 -19.67
C GLU A 100 7.86 -4.71 -18.94
N SER A 101 7.64 -5.88 -19.53
CA SER A 101 8.34 -7.11 -19.17
C SER A 101 9.63 -7.22 -19.96
N THR A 102 10.76 -6.93 -19.33
CA THR A 102 12.06 -6.93 -20.02
C THR A 102 12.75 -8.30 -20.02
N GLY A 103 12.10 -9.31 -19.43
CA GLY A 103 12.69 -10.64 -19.24
C GLY A 103 13.83 -10.68 -18.18
N GLN A 104 14.11 -9.54 -17.55
CA GLN A 104 15.12 -9.41 -16.48
C GLN A 104 14.44 -8.77 -15.27
N GLY A 105 13.88 -9.61 -14.39
CA GLY A 105 13.30 -9.17 -13.12
C GLY A 105 14.38 -8.99 -12.05
N GLU A 106 14.04 -8.28 -10.99
CA GLU A 106 14.86 -8.16 -9.78
C GLU A 106 14.23 -8.99 -8.66
N TYR A 107 15.02 -9.89 -8.06
CA TYR A 107 14.56 -10.78 -6.99
C TYR A 107 15.59 -10.82 -5.85
N GLY A 108 15.08 -10.68 -4.62
CA GLY A 108 15.92 -10.68 -3.43
C GLY A 108 16.45 -9.28 -3.07
N PHE A 109 17.64 -9.23 -2.53
CA PHE A 109 18.28 -7.99 -2.13
C PHE A 109 18.71 -7.17 -3.35
N ALA A 110 18.33 -5.89 -3.33
CA ALA A 110 18.80 -4.88 -4.29
C ALA A 110 19.19 -3.61 -3.54
N GLU A 111 20.09 -2.85 -4.13
CA GLU A 111 20.51 -1.55 -3.64
C GLU A 111 19.77 -0.45 -4.42
N ILE A 112 19.21 0.51 -3.70
CA ILE A 112 18.57 1.70 -4.30
C ILE A 112 19.31 2.95 -3.88
N GLU A 113 19.31 3.96 -4.73
CA GLU A 113 19.75 5.31 -4.43
C GLU A 113 18.55 6.23 -4.39
N VAL A 114 18.45 7.05 -3.33
CA VAL A 114 17.35 8.00 -3.13
C VAL A 114 17.66 9.28 -3.90
N ASP A 115 16.79 9.61 -4.87
CA ASP A 115 16.89 10.81 -5.70
C ASP A 115 16.21 12.03 -5.03
N ASP A 116 15.08 11.79 -4.36
CA ASP A 116 14.34 12.79 -3.59
C ASP A 116 14.07 12.31 -2.16
N GLY A 117 14.75 12.92 -1.21
CA GLY A 117 14.60 12.65 0.23
C GLY A 117 13.41 13.35 0.89
N SER A 118 12.43 13.84 0.12
CA SER A 118 11.20 14.45 0.65
C SER A 118 10.06 13.44 0.76
N GLY A 119 8.94 13.85 1.35
CA GLY A 119 7.70 13.07 1.41
C GLY A 119 7.92 11.63 1.89
N LEU A 120 7.72 10.65 0.99
CA LEU A 120 7.87 9.23 1.32
C LEU A 120 9.27 8.89 1.89
N PHE A 121 10.33 9.52 1.37
CA PHE A 121 11.72 9.28 1.79
C PHE A 121 12.22 10.26 2.86
N LYS A 122 11.35 11.03 3.52
CA LYS A 122 11.72 11.90 4.63
C LYS A 122 12.52 11.11 5.69
N ASN A 123 13.71 11.60 6.04
CA ASN A 123 14.68 10.95 6.93
C ASN A 123 15.30 9.63 6.38
N VAL A 124 15.16 9.36 5.09
CA VAL A 124 15.85 8.29 4.38
C VAL A 124 16.64 8.91 3.26
N SER A 125 17.95 8.68 3.21
CA SER A 125 18.84 9.30 2.22
C SER A 125 19.98 8.38 1.85
N GLY A 126 20.55 8.60 0.67
CA GLY A 126 21.66 7.81 0.13
C GLY A 126 21.24 6.42 -0.32
N CYS A 127 22.18 5.49 -0.27
CA CYS A 127 21.94 4.10 -0.65
C CYS A 127 21.23 3.34 0.48
N SER A 128 20.29 2.48 0.12
CA SER A 128 19.56 1.62 1.05
C SER A 128 19.31 0.25 0.43
N GLN A 129 19.41 -0.80 1.24
CA GLN A 129 19.08 -2.15 0.82
C GLN A 129 17.57 -2.37 0.91
N VAL A 130 17.01 -2.91 -0.18
CA VAL A 130 15.57 -3.22 -0.27
C VAL A 130 15.34 -4.65 -0.77
N TRP A 131 14.10 -5.13 -0.63
CA TRP A 131 13.68 -6.42 -1.15
C TRP A 131 12.86 -6.25 -2.42
N MET A 132 13.39 -6.74 -3.54
CA MET A 132 12.71 -6.76 -4.84
C MET A 132 12.10 -8.14 -5.13
N SER A 133 10.97 -8.14 -5.82
CA SER A 133 10.31 -9.36 -6.30
C SER A 133 9.41 -9.01 -7.49
N HIS A 134 9.99 -8.68 -8.65
CA HIS A 134 9.23 -8.27 -9.83
C HIS A 134 9.89 -8.72 -11.13
N MET A 135 9.07 -8.95 -12.16
CA MET A 135 9.49 -9.18 -13.54
C MET A 135 9.29 -7.93 -14.40
N ASP A 136 8.11 -7.32 -14.26
CA ASP A 136 7.73 -6.11 -14.97
C ASP A 136 8.26 -4.88 -14.23
N ARG A 137 8.56 -3.81 -14.99
CA ARG A 137 9.09 -2.56 -14.45
C ARG A 137 8.54 -1.35 -15.21
N VAL A 138 8.47 -0.22 -14.53
CA VAL A 138 8.19 1.06 -15.17
C VAL A 138 9.39 1.51 -15.99
N THR A 139 9.18 1.76 -17.28
CA THR A 139 10.21 2.22 -18.23
C THR A 139 10.04 3.71 -18.58
N GLU A 140 8.81 4.24 -18.52
CA GLU A 140 8.52 5.65 -18.67
C GLU A 140 7.55 6.10 -17.59
N LEU A 141 7.88 7.19 -16.89
CA LEU A 141 7.00 7.79 -15.89
C LEU A 141 5.80 8.49 -16.55
N PRO A 142 4.65 8.51 -15.90
CA PRO A 142 3.54 9.36 -16.31
C PRO A 142 3.92 10.86 -16.31
N ASN A 143 3.20 11.67 -17.12
CA ASN A 143 3.38 13.12 -17.06
C ASN A 143 3.03 13.67 -15.67
N GLY A 144 3.89 14.57 -15.14
CA GLY A 144 3.72 15.13 -13.80
C GLY A 144 4.13 14.20 -12.66
N TRP A 145 4.84 13.09 -12.99
CA TRP A 145 5.43 12.21 -11.99
C TRP A 145 6.95 12.32 -12.02
N HIS A 146 7.59 12.00 -10.92
CA HIS A 146 9.04 12.01 -10.78
C HIS A 146 9.54 10.79 -10.01
N THR A 147 10.79 10.42 -10.25
CA THR A 147 11.48 9.34 -9.54
C THR A 147 11.85 9.81 -8.14
N LEU A 148 11.54 9.02 -7.13
CA LEU A 148 12.00 9.22 -5.75
C LEU A 148 13.26 8.42 -5.45
N ALA A 149 13.41 7.25 -6.08
CA ALA A 149 14.59 6.39 -5.96
C ALA A 149 14.73 5.46 -7.19
N HIS A 150 15.94 5.07 -7.49
CA HIS A 150 16.24 4.10 -8.54
C HIS A 150 17.15 2.97 -8.01
N SER A 151 17.05 1.78 -8.64
CA SER A 151 17.96 0.68 -8.32
C SER A 151 19.32 0.87 -9.02
N SER A 152 20.33 0.14 -8.57
CA SER A 152 21.66 0.12 -9.21
C SER A 152 21.62 -0.29 -10.69
N ASN A 153 20.55 -0.95 -11.14
CA ASN A 153 20.30 -1.31 -12.53
C ASN A 153 19.52 -0.23 -13.30
N GLY A 154 19.27 0.94 -12.69
CA GLY A 154 18.55 2.05 -13.30
C GLY A 154 17.02 1.84 -13.41
N VAL A 155 16.47 0.89 -12.64
CA VAL A 155 15.02 0.68 -12.56
C VAL A 155 14.41 1.71 -11.62
N VAL A 156 13.25 2.27 -11.99
CA VAL A 156 12.46 3.13 -11.10
C VAL A 156 12.06 2.31 -9.86
N ALA A 157 12.72 2.55 -8.74
CA ALA A 157 12.49 1.86 -7.49
C ALA A 157 11.35 2.50 -6.67
N ALA A 158 11.16 3.82 -6.83
CA ALA A 158 10.04 4.53 -6.25
C ALA A 158 9.71 5.78 -7.08
N MET A 159 8.44 6.17 -7.11
CA MET A 159 7.93 7.33 -7.83
C MET A 159 6.81 8.04 -7.08
N ALA A 160 6.57 9.30 -7.43
CA ALA A 160 5.44 10.08 -6.91
C ALA A 160 4.89 11.03 -7.98
N ASN A 161 3.62 11.45 -7.83
CA ASN A 161 3.08 12.60 -8.53
C ASN A 161 3.57 13.92 -7.88
N GLU A 162 3.31 15.08 -8.51
CA GLU A 162 3.86 16.37 -8.07
C GLU A 162 3.53 16.72 -6.60
N ASP A 163 2.32 16.45 -6.15
CA ASP A 163 1.86 16.78 -4.78
C ASP A 163 2.11 15.64 -3.78
N GLN A 164 2.72 14.54 -4.23
CA GLN A 164 3.01 13.33 -3.46
C GLN A 164 1.79 12.70 -2.76
N THR A 165 0.59 12.93 -3.25
CA THR A 165 -0.61 12.21 -2.80
C THR A 165 -0.69 10.80 -3.41
N ARG A 166 0.02 10.56 -4.49
CA ARG A 166 0.25 9.25 -5.12
C ARG A 166 1.73 8.94 -5.01
N VAL A 167 2.07 7.96 -4.20
CA VAL A 167 3.46 7.49 -4.04
C VAL A 167 3.51 5.99 -4.28
N ALA A 168 4.62 5.50 -4.79
CA ALA A 168 4.72 4.07 -5.06
C ALA A 168 6.15 3.55 -4.96
N THR A 169 6.31 2.27 -4.58
CA THR A 169 7.58 1.55 -4.50
C THR A 169 7.52 0.27 -5.32
N GLN A 170 8.59 -0.03 -6.08
CA GLN A 170 8.73 -1.31 -6.77
C GLN A 170 9.15 -2.42 -5.80
N PHE A 171 9.86 -2.07 -4.76
CA PHE A 171 10.25 -2.94 -3.67
C PHE A 171 9.17 -3.05 -2.60
N HIS A 172 9.35 -3.99 -1.67
CA HIS A 172 8.44 -4.28 -0.58
C HIS A 172 8.90 -3.60 0.73
N PRO A 173 8.35 -2.45 1.12
CA PRO A 173 8.72 -1.77 2.37
C PRO A 173 8.24 -2.53 3.61
N GLU A 174 7.24 -3.41 3.48
CA GLU A 174 6.64 -4.16 4.57
C GLU A 174 7.52 -5.31 5.09
N VAL A 175 8.45 -5.81 4.27
CA VAL A 175 9.28 -6.97 4.66
C VAL A 175 10.50 -6.55 5.48
N ALA A 176 10.95 -7.42 6.38
CA ALA A 176 12.08 -7.16 7.27
C ALA A 176 13.43 -6.97 6.54
N HIS A 177 13.51 -7.42 5.28
CA HIS A 177 14.72 -7.32 4.46
C HIS A 177 14.90 -5.94 3.81
N THR A 178 13.88 -5.08 3.85
CA THR A 178 13.96 -3.69 3.39
C THR A 178 14.38 -2.81 4.55
N GLU A 179 15.60 -2.27 4.45
CA GLU A 179 16.07 -1.26 5.38
C GLU A 179 15.17 -0.02 5.33
N LYS A 180 14.89 0.57 6.52
CA LYS A 180 14.03 1.76 6.62
C LYS A 180 12.59 1.58 6.11
N GLY A 181 12.15 0.37 5.77
CA GLY A 181 10.78 0.12 5.29
C GLY A 181 9.71 0.61 6.27
N GLU A 182 9.96 0.46 7.57
CA GLU A 182 9.08 1.00 8.62
C GLU A 182 9.00 2.54 8.55
N THR A 183 10.13 3.23 8.32
CA THR A 183 10.15 4.70 8.18
C THR A 183 9.37 5.15 6.95
N LEU A 184 9.49 4.45 5.82
CA LEU A 184 8.73 4.75 4.61
C LEU A 184 7.22 4.61 4.85
N LEU A 185 6.79 3.50 5.46
CA LEU A 185 5.39 3.30 5.82
C LEU A 185 4.88 4.36 6.81
N GLN A 186 5.69 4.73 7.81
CA GLN A 186 5.36 5.79 8.75
C GLN A 186 5.18 7.14 8.04
N ASN A 187 6.09 7.50 7.12
CA ASN A 187 6.00 8.74 6.35
C ASN A 187 4.72 8.77 5.51
N PHE A 188 4.39 7.66 4.83
CA PHE A 188 3.14 7.60 4.09
C PHE A 188 1.92 7.78 5.01
N LEU A 189 1.85 7.01 6.08
CA LEU A 189 0.68 6.99 6.97
C LEU A 189 0.47 8.31 7.72
N LEU A 190 1.55 8.86 8.30
CA LEU A 190 1.41 9.98 9.24
C LEU A 190 1.68 11.35 8.60
N GLU A 191 2.55 11.44 7.60
CA GLU A 191 2.92 12.71 6.98
C GLU A 191 2.14 12.98 5.70
N ILE A 192 1.97 11.98 4.81
CA ILE A 192 1.26 12.13 3.54
C ILE A 192 -0.24 11.98 3.75
N ALA A 193 -0.67 10.88 4.36
CA ALA A 193 -2.08 10.55 4.52
C ALA A 193 -2.72 11.11 5.79
N ASN A 194 -1.95 11.68 6.72
CA ASN A 194 -2.42 12.23 7.98
C ASN A 194 -3.33 11.26 8.77
N CYS A 195 -3.03 9.96 8.72
CA CYS A 195 -3.76 8.96 9.48
C CYS A 195 -3.64 9.22 10.98
N SER A 196 -4.73 8.95 11.71
CA SER A 196 -4.73 9.10 13.16
C SER A 196 -4.18 7.83 13.84
N PRO A 197 -3.06 7.88 14.58
CA PRO A 197 -2.46 6.71 15.21
C PRO A 197 -3.16 6.36 16.55
N THR A 198 -4.45 6.06 16.48
CA THR A 198 -5.31 5.80 17.65
C THR A 198 -5.67 4.33 17.83
N TRP A 199 -5.34 3.49 16.84
CA TRP A 199 -5.63 2.07 16.92
C TRP A 199 -4.67 1.37 17.89
N THR A 200 -5.24 0.55 18.77
CA THR A 200 -4.48 -0.39 19.60
C THR A 200 -5.23 -1.71 19.69
N ALA A 201 -4.52 -2.83 19.88
CA ALA A 201 -5.16 -4.12 20.06
C ALA A 201 -6.15 -4.13 21.24
N GLY A 202 -5.84 -3.40 22.32
CA GLY A 202 -6.72 -3.26 23.47
C GLY A 202 -8.03 -2.53 23.14
N ASN A 203 -7.94 -1.40 22.43
CA ASN A 203 -9.12 -0.64 21.99
C ASN A 203 -9.98 -1.48 21.06
N PHE A 204 -9.35 -2.17 20.10
CA PHE A 204 -10.05 -3.06 19.15
C PHE A 204 -10.78 -4.21 19.88
N ILE A 205 -10.14 -4.88 20.86
CA ILE A 205 -10.78 -5.94 21.64
C ILE A 205 -12.02 -5.40 22.38
N ASN A 206 -11.89 -4.27 23.07
CA ASN A 206 -12.99 -3.67 23.82
C ASN A 206 -14.18 -3.33 22.92
N GLU A 207 -13.90 -2.81 21.75
CA GLU A 207 -14.89 -2.47 20.75
C GLU A 207 -15.59 -3.71 20.19
N GLN A 208 -14.81 -4.73 19.78
CA GLN A 208 -15.38 -5.98 19.28
C GLN A 208 -16.25 -6.67 20.32
N VAL A 209 -15.83 -6.67 21.58
CA VAL A 209 -16.61 -7.20 22.70
C VAL A 209 -17.95 -6.43 22.83
N ALA A 210 -17.93 -5.10 22.72
CA ALA A 210 -19.14 -4.30 22.79
C ALA A 210 -20.09 -4.57 21.61
N LEU A 211 -19.55 -4.69 20.39
CA LEU A 211 -20.31 -5.05 19.19
C LEU A 211 -20.95 -6.44 19.29
N ILE A 212 -20.15 -7.44 19.66
CA ILE A 212 -20.64 -8.81 19.83
C ILE A 212 -21.76 -8.85 20.88
N ARG A 213 -21.57 -8.18 22.03
CA ARG A 213 -22.63 -8.10 23.06
C ARG A 213 -23.90 -7.47 22.54
N LYS A 214 -23.78 -6.39 21.74
CA LYS A 214 -24.95 -5.74 21.12
C LYS A 214 -25.64 -6.66 20.11
N GLN A 215 -24.88 -7.41 19.32
CA GLN A 215 -25.40 -8.32 18.29
C GLN A 215 -26.08 -9.54 18.93
N VAL A 216 -25.49 -10.11 19.98
CA VAL A 216 -26.00 -11.32 20.66
C VAL A 216 -27.17 -11.00 21.57
N GLY A 217 -27.20 -9.83 22.22
CA GLY A 217 -28.23 -9.48 23.20
C GLY A 217 -28.34 -10.55 24.29
N ASP A 218 -29.58 -11.06 24.50
CA ASP A 218 -29.89 -12.14 25.44
C ASP A 218 -29.71 -13.55 24.83
N GLY A 219 -29.17 -13.65 23.59
CA GLY A 219 -28.92 -14.90 22.91
C GLY A 219 -27.74 -15.68 23.47
N LYS A 220 -27.44 -16.82 22.82
CA LYS A 220 -26.30 -17.68 23.16
C LYS A 220 -25.31 -17.69 22.01
N VAL A 221 -24.01 -17.72 22.34
CA VAL A 221 -22.92 -17.87 21.36
C VAL A 221 -22.36 -19.30 21.50
N LEU A 222 -22.18 -19.96 20.35
CA LEU A 222 -21.45 -21.21 20.26
C LEU A 222 -20.07 -20.91 19.70
N CYS A 223 -19.03 -21.29 20.44
CA CYS A 223 -17.65 -21.18 19.98
C CYS A 223 -17.09 -22.58 19.75
N GLY A 224 -16.66 -22.86 18.52
CA GLY A 224 -15.83 -24.04 18.22
C GLY A 224 -14.36 -23.71 18.50
N VAL A 225 -13.68 -24.48 19.31
CA VAL A 225 -12.26 -24.35 19.65
C VAL A 225 -11.47 -25.52 19.06
#